data_05d4d330a0a0684f530089b75eb2675d
#
_entry.id   05d4d330a0a0684f530089b75eb2675d
#
_cell.length_a   1.000
_cell.length_b   1.000
_cell.length_c   1.000
_cell.angle_alpha   90.00
_cell.angle_beta   90.00
_cell.angle_gamma   90.00
#
_symmetry.space_group_name_H-M   'P 1'
#
loop_
_entity.id
_entity.type
_entity.pdbx_description
1 polymer ?
#
loop_
_entity_poly.entity_id
_entity_poly.type
_entity_poly.pdbx_seq_one_letter_code
_entity_poly.pdbx_strand_id
1 'polypeptide(L)'
;MNTLAPVQIKDRELFMDVLRGLSILGIFIANLQFMSYYSSSFNGSYTYPSLDKKMSFLHAMFIEGKFYSIFSLLFGWGIALQMSRSKLNDTAVAKFIRRRLWFMLLLGSIHLFFIWIGDIVAFYALVGFILVALRKKSNKQLLTIGIVLVLSPIILYFLKMKFQWLNAPAGIFFEASNYLQMHLAGVTKEVSETDIIRSSNSLWTDIKMNIAVSPFRFAYLIFVSRIPKVLGMMLIGFVIGRSGFYKKVVEYKRQVWWFVIIGLAVSIPANYMLAFYMENPDNYYNLKIEGWYETVAYALACSTLSNGVCGYIGFTCFSKKYYRKNIKSCCSCR
;
A
#
# COMPACT_ATOMS: atom_id res chain seq x y z
N MET A 1 -25.39 0.68 26.88
CA MET A 1 -24.42 1.10 25.85
C MET A 1 -23.77 -0.14 25.28
N ASN A 2 -24.10 -0.55 24.03
CA ASN A 2 -23.42 -1.67 23.38
C ASN A 2 -22.06 -1.18 22.88
N THR A 3 -21.03 -1.31 23.70
CA THR A 3 -19.66 -0.97 23.35
C THR A 3 -19.12 -2.04 22.41
N LEU A 4 -18.49 -1.63 21.32
CA LEU A 4 -17.67 -2.52 20.49
C LEU A 4 -16.46 -2.98 21.32
N ALA A 5 -16.60 -4.14 21.95
CA ALA A 5 -15.49 -4.74 22.69
C ALA A 5 -14.39 -5.23 21.73
N PRO A 6 -13.13 -5.26 22.17
CA PRO A 6 -12.06 -5.87 21.40
C PRO A 6 -12.40 -7.33 21.06
N VAL A 7 -12.04 -7.76 19.84
CA VAL A 7 -12.26 -9.16 19.40
C VAL A 7 -11.47 -10.09 20.30
N GLN A 8 -12.15 -11.06 20.92
CA GLN A 8 -11.47 -12.06 21.75
C GLN A 8 -10.52 -12.91 20.92
N ILE A 9 -9.43 -13.40 21.50
CA ILE A 9 -8.37 -14.18 20.82
C ILE A 9 -8.96 -15.38 20.06
N LYS A 10 -9.96 -16.05 20.62
CA LYS A 10 -10.65 -17.18 20.00
C LYS A 10 -11.40 -16.84 18.69
N ASP A 11 -11.81 -15.58 18.53
CA ASP A 11 -12.60 -15.09 17.41
C ASP A 11 -11.73 -14.36 16.37
N ARG A 12 -10.42 -14.29 16.60
CA ARG A 12 -9.47 -13.70 15.65
C ARG A 12 -9.25 -14.62 14.45
N GLU A 13 -9.20 -14.03 13.28
CA GLU A 13 -8.78 -14.74 12.07
C GLU A 13 -7.25 -14.73 12.00
N LEU A 14 -6.61 -15.77 12.55
CA LEU A 14 -5.14 -15.91 12.61
C LEU A 14 -4.45 -15.61 11.28
N PHE A 15 -5.08 -16.05 10.19
CA PHE A 15 -4.64 -15.77 8.83
C PHE A 15 -4.47 -14.27 8.54
N MET A 16 -5.43 -13.43 8.97
CA MET A 16 -5.36 -11.97 8.79
C MET A 16 -4.22 -11.34 9.58
N ASP A 17 -3.99 -11.83 10.79
CA ASP A 17 -2.94 -11.31 11.66
C ASP A 17 -1.54 -11.70 11.13
N VAL A 18 -1.38 -12.92 10.61
CA VAL A 18 -0.14 -13.37 9.94
C VAL A 18 0.15 -12.51 8.69
N LEU A 19 -0.86 -12.30 7.83
CA LEU A 19 -0.68 -11.46 6.64
C LEU A 19 -0.36 -10.00 6.97
N ARG A 20 -0.97 -9.44 8.03
CA ARG A 20 -0.63 -8.09 8.48
C ARG A 20 0.80 -8.01 8.97
N GLY A 21 1.24 -8.96 9.81
CA GLY A 21 2.61 -9.04 10.28
C GLY A 21 3.62 -9.13 9.14
N LEU A 22 3.37 -10.02 8.17
CA LEU A 22 4.19 -10.16 6.98
C LEU A 22 4.22 -8.86 6.14
N SER A 23 3.06 -8.21 5.99
CA SER A 23 2.97 -6.95 5.23
C SER A 23 3.74 -5.82 5.91
N ILE A 24 3.67 -5.71 7.24
CA ILE A 24 4.42 -4.70 8.01
C ILE A 24 5.92 -4.95 7.88
N LEU A 25 6.37 -6.20 8.01
CA LEU A 25 7.77 -6.56 7.82
C LEU A 25 8.26 -6.21 6.41
N GLY A 26 7.48 -6.54 5.39
CA GLY A 26 7.81 -6.22 4.00
C GLY A 26 7.79 -4.70 3.72
N ILE A 27 6.89 -3.94 4.32
CA ILE A 27 6.88 -2.47 4.25
C ILE A 27 8.13 -1.90 4.94
N PHE A 28 8.54 -2.45 6.08
CA PHE A 28 9.78 -2.05 6.75
C PHE A 28 10.99 -2.27 5.83
N ILE A 29 11.13 -3.45 5.23
CA ILE A 29 12.22 -3.75 4.29
C ILE A 29 12.16 -2.80 3.08
N ALA A 30 10.97 -2.52 2.53
CA ALA A 30 10.81 -1.58 1.42
C ALA A 30 11.30 -0.15 1.75
N ASN A 31 11.14 0.26 3.00
CA ASN A 31 11.53 1.59 3.44
C ASN A 31 12.96 1.68 4.00
N LEU A 32 13.59 0.54 4.28
CA LEU A 32 14.93 0.51 4.88
C LEU A 32 15.97 1.26 4.02
N GLN A 33 15.85 1.16 2.71
CA GLN A 33 16.71 1.86 1.76
C GLN A 33 16.62 3.39 1.92
N PHE A 34 15.41 3.92 2.11
CA PHE A 34 15.20 5.35 2.34
C PHE A 34 15.58 5.79 3.75
N MET A 35 15.28 4.99 4.76
CA MET A 35 15.58 5.30 6.17
C MET A 35 17.09 5.28 6.45
N SER A 36 17.86 4.48 5.72
CA SER A 36 19.31 4.42 5.86
C SER A 36 20.04 5.55 5.13
N TYR A 37 19.33 6.45 4.44
CA TYR A 37 19.91 7.46 3.54
C TYR A 37 20.85 6.88 2.49
N TYR A 38 20.83 5.58 2.28
CA TYR A 38 21.69 4.90 1.34
C TYR A 38 21.47 5.40 -0.10
N SER A 39 20.21 5.65 -0.46
CA SER A 39 19.84 6.13 -1.80
C SER A 39 20.19 7.59 -2.07
N SER A 40 20.20 8.45 -1.04
CA SER A 40 20.43 9.89 -1.17
C SER A 40 21.91 10.27 -1.19
N SER A 41 22.79 9.32 -0.88
CA SER A 41 24.26 9.52 -0.94
C SER A 41 24.82 9.60 -2.36
N PHE A 42 23.97 9.49 -3.37
CA PHE A 42 24.36 9.19 -4.75
C PHE A 42 24.32 10.37 -5.71
N ASN A 43 24.37 11.58 -5.21
CA ASN A 43 24.62 12.75 -6.06
C ASN A 43 26.05 12.74 -6.60
N GLY A 44 26.28 11.89 -7.60
CA GLY A 44 27.42 11.91 -8.47
C GLY A 44 28.68 11.22 -7.92
N SER A 45 29.10 10.17 -8.53
CA SER A 45 30.40 9.49 -8.49
C SER A 45 30.45 8.11 -7.83
N TYR A 46 29.39 7.60 -7.25
CA TYR A 46 29.35 6.18 -6.88
C TYR A 46 28.84 5.35 -8.06
N THR A 47 29.74 4.70 -8.78
CA THR A 47 29.40 3.51 -9.57
C THR A 47 28.93 2.45 -8.58
N TYR A 48 27.63 2.16 -8.60
CA TYR A 48 27.07 1.05 -7.80
C TYR A 48 27.90 -0.21 -8.04
N PRO A 49 28.46 -0.86 -7.02
CA PRO A 49 29.03 -2.15 -7.20
C PRO A 49 28.00 -3.08 -7.86
N SER A 50 28.47 -4.04 -8.65
CA SER A 50 27.58 -4.98 -9.37
C SER A 50 26.61 -5.71 -8.44
N LEU A 51 26.96 -5.84 -7.16
CA LEU A 51 26.10 -6.42 -6.12
C LEU A 51 24.93 -5.51 -5.79
N ASP A 52 25.14 -4.18 -5.68
CA ASP A 52 24.07 -3.24 -5.34
C ASP A 52 23.01 -3.15 -6.43
N LYS A 53 23.43 -3.19 -7.71
CA LYS A 53 22.49 -3.29 -8.84
C LYS A 53 21.63 -4.54 -8.75
N LYS A 54 22.23 -5.70 -8.45
CA LYS A 54 21.50 -6.96 -8.27
C LYS A 54 20.52 -6.88 -7.10
N MET A 55 20.94 -6.27 -5.99
CA MET A 55 20.07 -6.10 -4.81
C MET A 55 18.92 -5.13 -5.09
N SER A 56 19.15 -4.02 -5.80
CA SER A 56 18.10 -3.11 -6.24
C SER A 56 17.11 -3.78 -7.19
N PHE A 57 17.60 -4.60 -8.13
CA PHE A 57 16.74 -5.40 -9.00
C PHE A 57 15.88 -6.39 -8.21
N LEU A 58 16.46 -7.13 -7.27
CA LEU A 58 15.72 -8.06 -6.41
C LEU A 58 14.71 -7.33 -5.52
N HIS A 59 15.07 -6.16 -4.99
CA HIS A 59 14.16 -5.32 -4.23
C HIS A 59 12.96 -4.89 -5.08
N ALA A 60 13.18 -4.38 -6.28
CA ALA A 60 12.11 -4.02 -7.20
C ALA A 60 11.24 -5.23 -7.58
N MET A 61 11.88 -6.40 -7.81
CA MET A 61 11.18 -7.63 -8.20
C MET A 61 10.31 -8.21 -7.08
N PHE A 62 10.78 -8.22 -5.82
CA PHE A 62 10.13 -8.96 -4.72
C PHE A 62 9.49 -8.08 -3.65
N ILE A 63 9.91 -6.83 -3.50
CA ILE A 63 9.51 -5.97 -2.38
C ILE A 63 8.64 -4.81 -2.85
N GLU A 64 9.14 -4.02 -3.85
CA GLU A 64 8.50 -2.77 -4.25
C GLU A 64 7.02 -2.98 -4.65
N GLY A 65 6.14 -2.23 -4.04
CA GLY A 65 4.72 -2.19 -4.37
C GLY A 65 3.87 -3.36 -3.87
N LYS A 66 4.46 -4.49 -3.45
CA LYS A 66 3.73 -5.71 -3.11
C LYS A 66 3.08 -5.62 -1.74
N PHE A 67 3.87 -5.32 -0.74
CA PHE A 67 3.43 -5.35 0.67
C PHE A 67 2.43 -4.25 1.00
N TYR A 68 2.59 -3.04 0.45
CA TYR A 68 1.57 -2.03 0.66
C TYR A 68 0.25 -2.38 -0.06
N SER A 69 0.30 -3.10 -1.18
CA SER A 69 -0.91 -3.58 -1.87
C SER A 69 -1.65 -4.63 -1.05
N ILE A 70 -0.92 -5.60 -0.46
CA ILE A 70 -1.49 -6.58 0.49
C ILE A 70 -2.07 -5.84 1.70
N PHE A 71 -1.33 -4.89 2.26
CA PHE A 71 -1.78 -4.12 3.42
C PHE A 71 -3.03 -3.30 3.12
N SER A 72 -3.13 -2.69 1.93
CA SER A 72 -4.33 -1.97 1.47
C SER A 72 -5.55 -2.89 1.40
N LEU A 73 -5.38 -4.07 0.82
CA LEU A 73 -6.42 -5.09 0.74
C LEU A 73 -6.88 -5.53 2.13
N LEU A 74 -5.94 -5.82 3.04
CA LEU A 74 -6.23 -6.21 4.41
C LEU A 74 -6.89 -5.09 5.23
N PHE A 75 -6.58 -3.83 4.94
CA PHE A 75 -7.23 -2.69 5.58
C PHE A 75 -8.72 -2.63 5.23
N GLY A 76 -9.05 -2.70 3.94
CA GLY A 76 -10.44 -2.74 3.49
C GLY A 76 -11.20 -3.96 4.02
N TRP A 77 -10.57 -5.13 4.00
CA TRP A 77 -11.12 -6.35 4.57
C TRP A 77 -11.36 -6.21 6.08
N GLY A 78 -10.42 -5.64 6.82
CA GLY A 78 -10.57 -5.38 8.26
C GLY A 78 -11.75 -4.48 8.59
N ILE A 79 -12.00 -3.43 7.80
CA ILE A 79 -13.17 -2.56 7.95
C ILE A 79 -14.47 -3.36 7.70
N ALA A 80 -14.52 -4.17 6.64
CA ALA A 80 -15.68 -5.00 6.34
C ALA A 80 -15.99 -5.98 7.48
N LEU A 81 -14.98 -6.64 8.06
CA LEU A 81 -15.16 -7.53 9.20
C LEU A 81 -15.66 -6.80 10.45
N GLN A 82 -15.16 -5.59 10.71
CA GLN A 82 -15.67 -4.79 11.83
C GLN A 82 -17.13 -4.43 11.64
N MET A 83 -17.54 -4.08 10.41
CA MET A 83 -18.93 -3.79 10.10
C MET A 83 -19.82 -5.02 10.23
N SER A 84 -19.40 -6.17 9.71
CA SER A 84 -20.19 -7.42 9.73
C SER A 84 -20.33 -8.06 11.12
N ARG A 85 -19.38 -7.83 12.01
CA ARG A 85 -19.37 -8.36 13.39
C ARG A 85 -20.08 -7.44 14.38
N SER A 86 -20.34 -6.22 13.99
CA SER A 86 -21.01 -5.25 14.86
C SER A 86 -22.52 -5.55 14.97
N LYS A 87 -23.04 -5.46 16.19
CA LYS A 87 -24.48 -5.50 16.45
C LYS A 87 -25.15 -4.13 16.28
N LEU A 88 -24.38 -3.09 16.01
CA LEU A 88 -24.87 -1.73 15.79
C LEU A 88 -25.45 -1.60 14.38
N ASN A 89 -26.35 -0.63 14.18
CA ASN A 89 -26.82 -0.29 12.85
C ASN A 89 -25.69 0.30 11.98
N ASP A 90 -25.87 0.28 10.65
CA ASP A 90 -24.85 0.72 9.68
C ASP A 90 -24.31 2.12 9.94
N THR A 91 -25.20 3.06 10.35
CA THR A 91 -24.81 4.45 10.60
C THR A 91 -23.94 4.59 11.85
N ALA A 92 -24.26 3.87 12.93
CA ALA A 92 -23.48 3.90 14.16
C ALA A 92 -22.10 3.25 13.99
N VAL A 93 -22.03 2.11 13.27
CA VAL A 93 -20.76 1.48 12.94
C VAL A 93 -19.89 2.39 12.07
N ALA A 94 -20.46 3.02 11.05
CA ALA A 94 -19.74 3.95 10.19
C ALA A 94 -19.24 5.16 10.97
N LYS A 95 -20.00 5.68 11.95
CA LYS A 95 -19.56 6.76 12.85
C LYS A 95 -18.35 6.30 13.70
N PHE A 96 -18.40 5.09 14.24
CA PHE A 96 -17.29 4.51 15.00
C PHE A 96 -16.03 4.36 14.14
N ILE A 97 -16.16 3.81 12.91
CA ILE A 97 -15.03 3.63 12.01
C ILE A 97 -14.43 4.99 11.62
N ARG A 98 -15.28 5.99 11.29
CA ARG A 98 -14.80 7.36 11.01
C ARG A 98 -14.03 7.97 12.18
N ARG A 99 -14.52 7.80 13.42
CA ARG A 99 -13.79 8.24 14.62
C ARG A 99 -12.41 7.59 14.71
N ARG A 100 -12.31 6.29 14.45
CA ARG A 100 -11.03 5.57 14.40
C ARG A 100 -10.11 6.10 13.29
N LEU A 101 -10.67 6.39 12.11
CA LEU A 101 -9.91 6.99 11.00
C LEU A 101 -9.38 8.38 11.36
N TRP A 102 -10.13 9.19 12.10
CA TRP A 102 -9.66 10.49 12.61
C TRP A 102 -8.47 10.34 13.57
N PHE A 103 -8.51 9.37 14.49
CA PHE A 103 -7.36 9.07 15.34
C PHE A 103 -6.16 8.58 14.52
N MET A 104 -6.38 7.75 13.52
CA MET A 104 -5.31 7.31 12.61
C MET A 104 -4.73 8.48 11.82
N LEU A 105 -5.58 9.41 11.37
CA LEU A 105 -5.13 10.62 10.67
C LEU A 105 -4.29 11.51 11.59
N LEU A 106 -4.72 11.72 12.82
CA LEU A 106 -3.97 12.49 13.80
C LEU A 106 -2.59 11.87 14.08
N LEU A 107 -2.56 10.57 14.42
CA LEU A 107 -1.31 9.87 14.70
C LEU A 107 -0.39 9.80 13.48
N GLY A 108 -0.94 9.55 12.29
CA GLY A 108 -0.18 9.55 11.05
C GLY A 108 0.33 10.94 10.67
N SER A 109 -0.42 12.01 10.95
CA SER A 109 0.05 13.39 10.75
C SER A 109 1.21 13.72 11.71
N ILE A 110 1.11 13.33 12.98
CA ILE A 110 2.21 13.47 13.94
C ILE A 110 3.44 12.71 13.41
N HIS A 111 3.27 11.47 12.97
CA HIS A 111 4.36 10.69 12.42
C HIS A 111 4.97 11.34 11.17
N LEU A 112 4.14 11.81 10.23
CA LEU A 112 4.55 12.46 8.97
C LEU A 112 5.39 13.72 9.23
N PHE A 113 4.92 14.60 10.10
CA PHE A 113 5.56 15.91 10.29
C PHE A 113 6.73 15.88 11.30
N PHE A 114 6.68 15.02 12.31
CA PHE A 114 7.64 15.06 13.40
C PHE A 114 8.61 13.89 13.43
N ILE A 115 8.31 12.78 12.74
CA ILE A 115 9.14 11.57 12.80
C ILE A 115 9.72 11.25 11.44
N TRP A 116 8.86 11.01 10.43
CA TRP A 116 9.33 10.56 9.13
C TRP A 116 8.31 10.78 8.01
N ILE A 117 8.78 11.36 6.91
CA ILE A 117 7.99 11.68 5.71
C ILE A 117 7.33 10.44 5.05
N GLY A 118 7.91 9.26 5.21
CA GLY A 118 7.39 8.00 4.63
C GLY A 118 6.10 7.49 5.27
N ASP A 119 5.35 8.32 6.01
CA ASP A 119 4.10 7.92 6.65
C ASP A 119 3.10 7.33 5.65
N ILE A 120 2.48 6.26 6.07
CA ILE A 120 1.41 5.57 5.33
C ILE A 120 0.07 5.64 6.10
N VAL A 121 0.10 5.89 7.41
CA VAL A 121 -1.08 5.81 8.29
C VAL A 121 -2.05 6.95 8.01
N ALA A 122 -1.55 8.20 7.90
CA ALA A 122 -2.36 9.35 7.53
C ALA A 122 -3.00 9.17 6.15
N PHE A 123 -2.21 8.72 5.19
CA PHE A 123 -2.69 8.45 3.83
C PHE A 123 -3.80 7.38 3.81
N TYR A 124 -3.62 6.28 4.54
CA TYR A 124 -4.63 5.22 4.64
C TYR A 124 -5.91 5.69 5.35
N ALA A 125 -5.78 6.58 6.33
CA ALA A 125 -6.93 7.17 6.98
C ALA A 125 -7.75 8.02 6.00
N LEU A 126 -7.11 8.86 5.19
CA LEU A 126 -7.77 9.69 4.17
C LEU A 126 -8.50 8.82 3.14
N VAL A 127 -7.83 7.81 2.58
CA VAL A 127 -8.45 6.87 1.64
C VAL A 127 -9.55 6.04 2.31
N GLY A 128 -9.39 5.72 3.58
CA GLY A 128 -10.37 5.00 4.40
C GLY A 128 -11.69 5.75 4.55
N PHE A 129 -11.68 7.09 4.63
CA PHE A 129 -12.91 7.89 4.63
C PHE A 129 -13.70 7.71 3.34
N ILE A 130 -13.01 7.67 2.18
CA ILE A 130 -13.64 7.44 0.88
C ILE A 130 -14.25 6.02 0.83
N LEU A 131 -13.51 5.02 1.29
CA LEU A 131 -14.02 3.64 1.40
C LEU A 131 -15.31 3.59 2.21
N VAL A 132 -15.34 4.22 3.40
CA VAL A 132 -16.52 4.24 4.28
C VAL A 132 -17.69 4.99 3.64
N ALA A 133 -17.45 6.05 2.85
CA ALA A 133 -18.48 6.74 2.08
C ALA A 133 -19.12 5.82 1.03
N LEU A 134 -18.32 5.00 0.36
CA LEU A 134 -18.76 4.07 -0.69
C LEU A 134 -19.41 2.78 -0.16
N ARG A 135 -19.35 2.49 1.13
CA ARG A 135 -19.74 1.22 1.76
C ARG A 135 -21.14 0.71 1.41
N LYS A 136 -22.09 1.61 1.13
CA LYS A 136 -23.49 1.28 0.81
C LYS A 136 -23.70 0.71 -0.59
N LYS A 137 -22.70 0.84 -1.47
CA LYS A 137 -22.78 0.28 -2.82
C LYS A 137 -22.79 -1.26 -2.81
N SER A 138 -23.34 -1.86 -3.85
CA SER A 138 -23.38 -3.31 -4.00
C SER A 138 -21.97 -3.90 -4.16
N ASN A 139 -21.81 -5.21 -3.84
CA ASN A 139 -20.52 -5.90 -4.00
C ASN A 139 -20.03 -5.82 -5.47
N LYS A 140 -20.92 -5.96 -6.43
CA LYS A 140 -20.59 -5.87 -7.86
C LYS A 140 -20.07 -4.48 -8.21
N GLN A 141 -20.77 -3.42 -7.79
CA GLN A 141 -20.33 -2.04 -8.02
C GLN A 141 -18.96 -1.75 -7.38
N LEU A 142 -18.76 -2.15 -6.11
CA LEU A 142 -17.49 -1.92 -5.41
C LEU A 142 -16.34 -2.69 -6.06
N LEU A 143 -16.57 -3.91 -6.51
CA LEU A 143 -15.56 -4.71 -7.21
C LEU A 143 -15.20 -4.07 -8.54
N THR A 144 -16.19 -3.65 -9.34
CA THR A 144 -15.96 -2.96 -10.62
C THR A 144 -15.18 -1.66 -10.41
N ILE A 145 -15.61 -0.81 -9.47
CA ILE A 145 -14.90 0.43 -9.12
C ILE A 145 -13.47 0.09 -8.67
N GLY A 146 -13.30 -0.92 -7.81
CA GLY A 146 -12.01 -1.36 -7.32
C GLY A 146 -11.06 -1.76 -8.43
N ILE A 147 -11.51 -2.58 -9.38
CA ILE A 147 -10.70 -3.02 -10.54
C ILE A 147 -10.34 -1.83 -11.43
N VAL A 148 -11.32 -0.98 -11.76
CA VAL A 148 -11.08 0.23 -12.57
C VAL A 148 -10.04 1.14 -11.90
N LEU A 149 -10.13 1.36 -10.59
CA LEU A 149 -9.18 2.19 -9.85
C LEU A 149 -7.78 1.56 -9.78
N VAL A 150 -7.67 0.24 -9.66
CA VAL A 150 -6.37 -0.45 -9.68
C VAL A 150 -5.67 -0.33 -11.03
N LEU A 151 -6.43 -0.33 -12.13
CA LEU A 151 -5.90 -0.22 -13.49
C LEU A 151 -5.78 1.24 -13.97
N SER A 152 -6.44 2.18 -13.30
CA SER A 152 -6.46 3.59 -13.70
C SER A 152 -5.09 4.25 -13.81
N PRO A 153 -4.04 3.91 -13.02
CA PRO A 153 -2.71 4.48 -13.20
C PRO A 153 -2.15 4.31 -14.61
N ILE A 154 -2.47 3.22 -15.30
CA ILE A 154 -2.04 2.96 -16.68
C ILE A 154 -2.58 4.04 -17.62
N ILE A 155 -3.88 4.32 -17.53
CA ILE A 155 -4.54 5.33 -18.36
C ILE A 155 -4.09 6.74 -17.93
N LEU A 156 -4.02 6.99 -16.61
CA LEU A 156 -3.61 8.29 -16.08
C LEU A 156 -2.18 8.66 -16.49
N TYR A 157 -1.24 7.71 -16.46
CA TYR A 157 0.14 7.96 -16.90
C TYR A 157 0.16 8.31 -18.39
N PHE A 158 -0.53 7.54 -19.23
CA PHE A 158 -0.62 7.82 -20.66
C PHE A 158 -1.22 9.21 -20.94
N LEU A 159 -2.29 9.58 -20.23
CA LEU A 159 -2.89 10.90 -20.35
C LEU A 159 -1.93 12.01 -19.91
N LYS A 160 -1.16 11.81 -18.83
CA LYS A 160 -0.16 12.77 -18.36
C LYS A 160 0.98 12.96 -19.35
N MET A 161 1.38 11.92 -20.08
CA MET A 161 2.35 12.02 -21.19
C MET A 161 1.82 12.92 -22.31
N LYS A 162 0.53 12.78 -22.67
CA LYS A 162 -0.10 13.55 -23.75
C LYS A 162 -0.50 14.96 -23.32
N PHE A 163 -0.96 15.10 -22.09
CA PHE A 163 -1.52 16.34 -21.54
C PHE A 163 -0.78 16.70 -20.25
N GLN A 164 0.37 17.36 -20.39
CA GLN A 164 1.27 17.66 -19.27
C GLN A 164 0.59 18.51 -18.17
N TRP A 165 -0.42 19.32 -18.51
CA TRP A 165 -1.18 20.10 -17.53
C TRP A 165 -1.89 19.22 -16.48
N LEU A 166 -2.14 17.94 -16.75
CA LEU A 166 -2.67 17.00 -15.76
C LEU A 166 -1.69 16.75 -14.60
N ASN A 167 -0.44 17.12 -14.73
CA ASN A 167 0.54 17.07 -13.65
C ASN A 167 0.54 18.33 -12.78
N ALA A 168 -0.20 19.39 -13.16
CA ALA A 168 -0.24 20.64 -12.39
C ALA A 168 -0.58 20.43 -10.90
N PRO A 169 -1.54 19.56 -10.50
CA PRO A 169 -1.80 19.31 -9.08
C PRO A 169 -0.57 18.75 -8.32
N ALA A 170 0.23 17.88 -8.95
CA ALA A 170 1.47 17.40 -8.36
C ALA A 170 2.54 18.52 -8.36
N GLY A 171 2.62 19.29 -9.45
CA GLY A 171 3.54 20.42 -9.58
C GLY A 171 3.37 21.46 -8.46
N ILE A 172 2.16 21.84 -8.12
CA ILE A 172 1.88 22.77 -7.02
C ILE A 172 2.50 22.28 -5.69
N PHE A 173 2.38 20.99 -5.39
CA PHE A 173 2.98 20.42 -4.18
C PHE A 173 4.50 20.28 -4.28
N PHE A 174 5.06 20.04 -5.46
CA PHE A 174 6.51 20.05 -5.67
C PHE A 174 7.08 21.44 -5.42
N GLU A 175 6.47 22.49 -6.00
CA GLU A 175 6.90 23.87 -5.81
C GLU A 175 6.76 24.31 -4.35
N ALA A 176 5.66 23.93 -3.69
CA ALA A 176 5.47 24.20 -2.26
C ALA A 176 6.58 23.53 -1.42
N SER A 177 6.95 22.29 -1.75
CA SER A 177 8.05 21.62 -1.06
C SER A 177 9.38 22.33 -1.29
N ASN A 178 9.71 22.69 -2.53
CA ASN A 178 10.95 23.39 -2.87
C ASN A 178 11.02 24.74 -2.14
N TYR A 179 9.93 25.48 -2.12
CA TYR A 179 9.84 26.74 -1.40
C TYR A 179 10.10 26.57 0.10
N LEU A 180 9.46 25.58 0.73
CA LEU A 180 9.65 25.31 2.17
C LEU A 180 11.05 24.78 2.47
N GLN A 181 11.64 23.97 1.61
CA GLN A 181 13.00 23.48 1.79
C GLN A 181 14.01 24.64 1.78
N MET A 182 13.87 25.59 0.86
CA MET A 182 14.74 26.76 0.82
C MET A 182 14.53 27.70 2.01
N HIS A 183 13.29 28.00 2.37
CA HIS A 183 12.99 29.06 3.36
C HIS A 183 12.91 28.57 4.80
N LEU A 184 12.52 27.32 5.03
CA LEU A 184 12.36 26.76 6.38
C LEU A 184 13.54 25.87 6.78
N ALA A 185 14.06 25.05 5.85
CA ALA A 185 15.08 24.06 6.13
C ALA A 185 16.49 24.47 5.70
N GLY A 186 16.65 25.55 4.93
CA GLY A 186 17.95 26.09 4.54
C GLY A 186 18.61 25.33 3.39
N VAL A 187 17.86 24.57 2.59
CA VAL A 187 18.37 23.90 1.39
C VAL A 187 18.72 24.95 0.35
N THR A 188 19.93 24.87 -0.22
CA THR A 188 20.41 25.75 -1.28
C THR A 188 20.92 24.92 -2.46
N LYS A 189 21.43 25.59 -3.52
CA LYS A 189 22.09 24.87 -4.63
C LYS A 189 23.36 24.16 -4.20
N GLU A 190 24.02 24.66 -3.16
CA GLU A 190 25.31 24.17 -2.64
C GLU A 190 25.13 23.19 -1.47
N VAL A 191 24.03 23.31 -0.73
CA VAL A 191 23.75 22.50 0.47
C VAL A 191 22.47 21.72 0.26
N SER A 192 22.60 20.42 0.09
CA SER A 192 21.47 19.53 -0.13
C SER A 192 20.71 19.19 1.16
N GLU A 193 19.47 18.68 1.03
CA GLU A 193 18.70 18.10 2.12
C GLU A 193 19.53 17.10 2.93
N THR A 194 20.27 16.24 2.25
CA THR A 194 21.07 15.18 2.86
C THR A 194 22.24 15.75 3.67
N ASP A 195 22.86 16.81 3.20
CA ASP A 195 23.98 17.45 3.91
C ASP A 195 23.48 18.09 5.21
N ILE A 196 22.31 18.73 5.17
CA ILE A 196 21.69 19.35 6.35
C ILE A 196 21.36 18.27 7.40
N ILE A 197 20.72 17.18 7.01
CA ILE A 197 20.34 16.12 7.95
C ILE A 197 21.57 15.42 8.52
N ARG A 198 22.59 15.15 7.71
CA ARG A 198 23.83 14.49 8.17
C ARG A 198 24.71 15.37 9.06
N SER A 199 24.73 16.66 8.82
CA SER A 199 25.49 17.60 9.63
C SER A 199 24.75 18.02 10.91
N SER A 200 23.46 17.76 10.99
CA SER A 200 22.62 18.16 12.12
C SER A 200 22.57 17.10 13.20
N ASN A 201 22.80 17.53 14.46
CA ASN A 201 22.53 16.75 15.66
C ASN A 201 21.26 17.27 16.39
N SER A 202 20.37 17.97 15.67
CA SER A 202 19.22 18.64 16.25
C SER A 202 17.90 18.05 15.75
N LEU A 203 17.11 17.50 16.65
CA LEU A 203 15.73 17.06 16.35
C LEU A 203 14.88 18.17 15.73
N TRP A 204 15.15 19.42 16.06
CA TRP A 204 14.43 20.54 15.49
C TRP A 204 14.72 20.74 14.00
N THR A 205 15.94 20.49 13.58
CA THR A 205 16.31 20.51 12.16
C THR A 205 15.60 19.38 11.40
N ASP A 206 15.54 18.18 11.96
CA ASP A 206 14.83 17.05 11.36
C ASP A 206 13.32 17.34 11.23
N ILE A 207 12.71 17.93 12.25
CA ILE A 207 11.29 18.35 12.23
C ILE A 207 11.06 19.39 11.11
N LYS A 208 11.89 20.44 11.04
CA LYS A 208 11.79 21.44 9.96
C LYS A 208 11.89 20.81 8.57
N MET A 209 12.84 19.88 8.40
CA MET A 209 13.02 19.17 7.15
C MET A 209 11.80 18.30 6.82
N ASN A 210 11.27 17.52 7.76
CA ASN A 210 10.06 16.72 7.55
C ASN A 210 8.86 17.61 7.16
N ILE A 211 8.68 18.75 7.80
CA ILE A 211 7.64 19.71 7.45
C ILE A 211 7.87 20.25 6.03
N ALA A 212 9.10 20.64 5.70
CA ALA A 212 9.46 21.22 4.41
C ALA A 212 9.27 20.24 3.25
N VAL A 213 9.61 18.97 3.48
CA VAL A 213 9.51 17.90 2.46
C VAL A 213 8.11 17.27 2.40
N SER A 214 7.24 17.50 3.41
CA SER A 214 5.92 16.87 3.44
C SER A 214 5.03 17.14 2.21
N PRO A 215 5.03 18.32 1.55
CA PRO A 215 4.28 18.51 0.32
C PRO A 215 4.79 17.62 -0.82
N PHE A 216 6.09 17.35 -0.90
CA PHE A 216 6.65 16.39 -1.87
C PHE A 216 5.99 15.00 -1.73
N ARG A 217 5.67 14.57 -0.52
CA ARG A 217 4.96 13.30 -0.32
C ARG A 217 3.61 13.27 -1.01
N PHE A 218 2.84 14.35 -0.91
CA PHE A 218 1.55 14.48 -1.60
C PHE A 218 1.74 14.59 -3.12
N ALA A 219 2.70 15.41 -3.57
CA ALA A 219 3.07 15.49 -4.98
C ALA A 219 3.36 14.11 -5.57
N TYR A 220 4.20 13.33 -4.90
CA TYR A 220 4.55 11.97 -5.29
C TYR A 220 3.32 11.05 -5.38
N LEU A 221 2.44 11.03 -4.37
CA LEU A 221 1.24 10.19 -4.36
C LEU A 221 0.28 10.52 -5.52
N ILE A 222 0.17 11.81 -5.89
CA ILE A 222 -0.63 12.29 -7.02
C ILE A 222 0.07 11.93 -8.34
N PHE A 223 1.38 12.20 -8.44
CA PHE A 223 2.15 11.96 -9.65
C PHE A 223 2.15 10.48 -10.04
N VAL A 224 2.45 9.58 -9.11
CA VAL A 224 2.46 8.12 -9.37
C VAL A 224 1.06 7.50 -9.36
N SER A 225 0.00 8.32 -9.21
CA SER A 225 -1.40 7.86 -9.16
C SER A 225 -1.63 6.75 -8.11
N ARG A 226 -0.97 6.87 -6.95
CA ARG A 226 -1.05 5.86 -5.87
C ARG A 226 -2.40 5.87 -5.15
N ILE A 227 -3.07 7.04 -5.11
CA ILE A 227 -4.37 7.21 -4.45
C ILE A 227 -5.44 6.25 -5.02
N PRO A 228 -5.72 6.25 -6.33
CA PRO A 228 -6.72 5.35 -6.90
C PRO A 228 -6.36 3.89 -6.71
N LYS A 229 -5.07 3.51 -6.86
CA LYS A 229 -4.62 2.13 -6.68
C LYS A 229 -4.89 1.62 -5.27
N VAL A 230 -4.54 2.39 -4.24
CA VAL A 230 -4.76 2.02 -2.83
C VAL A 230 -6.26 1.92 -2.53
N LEU A 231 -7.07 2.89 -2.99
CA LEU A 231 -8.51 2.82 -2.83
C LEU A 231 -9.11 1.60 -3.51
N GLY A 232 -8.66 1.29 -4.72
CA GLY A 232 -9.10 0.10 -5.46
C GLY A 232 -8.81 -1.19 -4.69
N MET A 233 -7.58 -1.36 -4.17
CA MET A 233 -7.21 -2.52 -3.35
C MET A 233 -8.02 -2.58 -2.05
N MET A 234 -8.28 -1.45 -1.39
CA MET A 234 -9.13 -1.40 -0.20
C MET A 234 -10.58 -1.81 -0.52
N LEU A 235 -11.15 -1.38 -1.65
CA LEU A 235 -12.49 -1.75 -2.08
C LEU A 235 -12.61 -3.25 -2.37
N ILE A 236 -11.63 -3.83 -3.06
CA ILE A 236 -11.55 -5.28 -3.32
C ILE A 236 -11.50 -6.03 -1.98
N GLY A 237 -10.61 -5.63 -1.08
CA GLY A 237 -10.52 -6.21 0.26
C GLY A 237 -11.83 -6.10 1.06
N PHE A 238 -12.50 -4.96 0.97
CA PHE A 238 -13.80 -4.75 1.61
C PHE A 238 -14.87 -5.71 1.08
N VAL A 239 -14.91 -5.94 -0.24
CA VAL A 239 -15.84 -6.91 -0.86
C VAL A 239 -15.53 -8.33 -0.39
N ILE A 240 -14.26 -8.74 -0.35
CA ILE A 240 -13.83 -10.06 0.15
C ILE A 240 -14.29 -10.24 1.60
N GLY A 241 -14.08 -9.24 2.45
CA GLY A 241 -14.50 -9.29 3.86
C GLY A 241 -16.03 -9.35 4.03
N ARG A 242 -16.77 -8.54 3.26
CA ARG A 242 -18.23 -8.44 3.33
C ARG A 242 -18.95 -9.68 2.76
N SER A 243 -18.42 -10.25 1.68
CA SER A 243 -19.00 -11.44 1.04
C SER A 243 -18.80 -12.72 1.86
N GLY A 244 -17.83 -12.74 2.76
CA GLY A 244 -17.46 -13.94 3.50
C GLY A 244 -16.84 -15.05 2.63
N PHE A 245 -16.50 -14.76 1.37
CA PHE A 245 -15.92 -15.71 0.41
C PHE A 245 -14.70 -16.44 0.97
N TYR A 246 -13.88 -15.75 1.75
CA TYR A 246 -12.70 -16.33 2.39
C TYR A 246 -12.99 -17.53 3.30
N LYS A 247 -14.20 -17.63 3.85
CA LYS A 247 -14.62 -18.78 4.69
C LYS A 247 -14.88 -20.04 3.86
N LYS A 248 -15.19 -19.87 2.59
CA LYS A 248 -15.52 -20.93 1.64
C LYS A 248 -14.33 -21.35 0.75
N VAL A 249 -13.14 -20.81 1.01
CA VAL A 249 -11.93 -21.07 0.21
C VAL A 249 -11.61 -22.56 0.10
N VAL A 250 -11.89 -23.34 1.17
CA VAL A 250 -11.66 -24.79 1.17
C VAL A 250 -12.66 -25.53 0.27
N GLU A 251 -13.89 -25.04 0.16
CA GLU A 251 -14.93 -25.61 -0.72
C GLU A 251 -14.59 -25.36 -2.19
N TYR A 252 -13.99 -24.19 -2.50
CA TYR A 252 -13.61 -23.77 -3.85
C TYR A 252 -12.13 -24.01 -4.16
N LYS A 253 -11.54 -25.08 -3.62
CA LYS A 253 -10.12 -25.41 -3.72
C LYS A 253 -9.56 -25.29 -5.14
N ARG A 254 -10.25 -25.86 -6.13
CA ARG A 254 -9.81 -25.86 -7.53
C ARG A 254 -9.75 -24.45 -8.11
N GLN A 255 -10.78 -23.62 -7.86
CA GLN A 255 -10.85 -22.23 -8.35
C GLN A 255 -9.77 -21.38 -7.68
N VAL A 256 -9.52 -21.56 -6.39
CA VAL A 256 -8.47 -20.84 -5.66
C VAL A 256 -7.10 -21.17 -6.21
N TRP A 257 -6.81 -22.44 -6.51
CA TRP A 257 -5.54 -22.83 -7.13
C TRP A 257 -5.38 -22.25 -8.54
N TRP A 258 -6.41 -22.26 -9.38
CA TRP A 258 -6.36 -21.59 -10.67
C TRP A 258 -6.11 -20.09 -10.54
N PHE A 259 -6.76 -19.45 -9.57
CA PHE A 259 -6.53 -18.03 -9.30
C PHE A 259 -5.10 -17.73 -8.87
N VAL A 260 -4.50 -18.58 -8.04
CA VAL A 260 -3.10 -18.47 -7.63
C VAL A 260 -2.16 -18.68 -8.82
N ILE A 261 -2.36 -19.74 -9.61
CA ILE A 261 -1.52 -20.06 -10.77
C ILE A 261 -1.55 -18.92 -11.80
N ILE A 262 -2.75 -18.45 -12.18
CA ILE A 262 -2.90 -17.35 -13.13
C ILE A 262 -2.29 -16.07 -12.55
N GLY A 263 -2.52 -15.78 -11.26
CA GLY A 263 -1.93 -14.64 -10.58
C GLY A 263 -0.40 -14.66 -10.61
N LEU A 264 0.23 -15.81 -10.37
CA LEU A 264 1.67 -15.98 -10.44
C LEU A 264 2.20 -15.90 -11.88
N ALA A 265 1.51 -16.54 -12.83
CA ALA A 265 1.88 -16.52 -14.25
C ALA A 265 1.89 -15.11 -14.84
N VAL A 266 0.98 -14.23 -14.39
CA VAL A 266 0.96 -12.81 -14.77
C VAL A 266 1.95 -11.99 -13.97
N SER A 267 2.04 -12.22 -12.65
CA SER A 267 2.84 -11.36 -11.78
C SER A 267 4.34 -11.57 -11.93
N ILE A 268 4.82 -12.80 -12.18
CA ILE A 268 6.26 -13.06 -12.31
C ILE A 268 6.87 -12.27 -13.47
N PRO A 269 6.38 -12.39 -14.73
CA PRO A 269 6.93 -11.59 -15.84
C PRO A 269 6.70 -10.10 -15.64
N ALA A 270 5.57 -9.69 -15.08
CA ALA A 270 5.31 -8.28 -14.80
C ALA A 270 6.27 -7.70 -13.74
N ASN A 271 6.65 -8.48 -12.72
CA ASN A 271 7.64 -8.06 -11.73
C ASN A 271 9.06 -7.98 -12.32
N TYR A 272 9.41 -8.89 -13.21
CA TYR A 272 10.68 -8.81 -13.94
C TYR A 272 10.74 -7.54 -14.80
N MET A 273 9.69 -7.27 -15.57
CA MET A 273 9.58 -6.03 -16.35
C MET A 273 9.65 -4.78 -15.46
N LEU A 274 8.96 -4.79 -14.32
CA LEU A 274 9.02 -3.70 -13.36
C LEU A 274 10.45 -3.44 -12.89
N ALA A 275 11.15 -4.50 -12.46
CA ALA A 275 12.54 -4.38 -12.00
C ALA A 275 13.46 -3.86 -13.10
N PHE A 276 13.26 -4.30 -14.35
CA PHE A 276 14.03 -3.83 -15.51
C PHE A 276 13.83 -2.33 -15.78
N TYR A 277 12.56 -1.85 -15.78
CA TYR A 277 12.30 -0.43 -16.05
C TYR A 277 12.67 0.49 -14.89
N MET A 278 12.59 0.02 -13.65
CA MET A 278 13.01 0.78 -12.46
C MET A 278 14.52 1.01 -12.36
N GLU A 279 15.34 0.32 -13.16
CA GLU A 279 16.77 0.63 -13.24
C GLU A 279 17.06 2.06 -13.75
N ASN A 280 16.09 2.65 -14.48
CA ASN A 280 16.24 3.99 -15.04
C ASN A 280 15.04 4.89 -14.66
N PRO A 281 14.99 5.40 -13.42
CA PRO A 281 13.85 6.15 -12.88
C PRO A 281 13.56 7.45 -13.66
N ASP A 282 14.52 8.00 -14.36
CA ASP A 282 14.37 9.19 -15.21
C ASP A 282 13.31 8.98 -16.31
N ASN A 283 13.13 7.76 -16.79
CA ASN A 283 12.12 7.45 -17.77
C ASN A 283 10.70 7.64 -17.22
N TYR A 284 10.51 7.29 -15.95
CA TYR A 284 9.21 7.47 -15.27
C TYR A 284 8.92 8.95 -14.99
N TYR A 285 9.87 9.65 -14.39
CA TYR A 285 9.68 11.06 -13.99
C TYR A 285 9.61 12.03 -15.16
N ASN A 286 10.29 11.72 -16.26
CA ASN A 286 10.24 12.52 -17.49
C ASN A 286 9.08 12.10 -18.44
N LEU A 287 8.14 11.30 -17.97
CA LEU A 287 6.94 10.88 -18.70
C LEU A 287 7.26 10.25 -20.08
N LYS A 288 8.29 9.42 -20.13
CA LYS A 288 8.63 8.66 -21.34
C LYS A 288 7.79 7.42 -21.49
N ILE A 289 7.82 6.81 -22.68
CA ILE A 289 7.03 5.59 -22.97
C ILE A 289 7.48 4.40 -22.11
N GLU A 290 8.76 4.32 -21.76
CA GLU A 290 9.32 3.29 -20.87
C GLU A 290 8.70 3.38 -19.46
N GLY A 291 8.43 4.60 -18.95
CA GLY A 291 7.72 4.81 -17.70
C GLY A 291 6.25 4.36 -17.77
N TRP A 292 5.63 4.40 -18.96
CA TRP A 292 4.32 3.80 -19.14
C TRP A 292 4.38 2.26 -19.05
N TYR A 293 5.38 1.62 -19.66
CA TYR A 293 5.60 0.17 -19.51
C TYR A 293 5.86 -0.20 -18.04
N GLU A 294 6.63 0.61 -17.31
CA GLU A 294 6.81 0.47 -15.86
C GLU A 294 5.48 0.52 -15.12
N THR A 295 4.62 1.49 -15.46
CA THR A 295 3.30 1.64 -14.83
C THR A 295 2.39 0.43 -15.10
N VAL A 296 2.39 -0.10 -16.33
CA VAL A 296 1.67 -1.33 -16.69
C VAL A 296 2.18 -2.50 -15.88
N ALA A 297 3.50 -2.70 -15.86
CA ALA A 297 4.14 -3.75 -15.09
C ALA A 297 3.80 -3.63 -13.60
N TYR A 298 3.88 -2.43 -13.02
CA TYR A 298 3.56 -2.15 -11.62
C TYR A 298 2.09 -2.44 -11.28
N ALA A 299 1.15 -2.07 -12.16
CA ALA A 299 -0.28 -2.32 -11.94
C ALA A 299 -0.60 -3.83 -11.96
N LEU A 300 -0.01 -4.59 -12.88
CA LEU A 300 -0.21 -6.03 -12.99
C LEU A 300 0.55 -6.80 -11.90
N ALA A 301 1.82 -6.52 -11.70
CA ALA A 301 2.69 -7.20 -10.75
C ALA A 301 2.17 -7.16 -9.31
N CYS A 302 1.90 -5.94 -8.80
CA CYS A 302 1.59 -5.76 -7.40
C CYS A 302 0.18 -6.21 -7.04
N SER A 303 -0.79 -6.04 -7.96
CA SER A 303 -2.18 -6.40 -7.69
C SER A 303 -2.42 -7.91 -7.79
N THR A 304 -1.86 -8.57 -8.80
CA THR A 304 -2.02 -10.01 -9.01
C THR A 304 -1.24 -10.84 -8.01
N LEU A 305 -0.01 -10.45 -7.68
CA LEU A 305 0.79 -11.13 -6.65
C LEU A 305 0.13 -11.02 -5.28
N SER A 306 -0.35 -9.84 -4.90
CA SER A 306 -1.04 -9.62 -3.63
C SER A 306 -2.25 -10.52 -3.47
N ASN A 307 -3.06 -10.65 -4.52
CA ASN A 307 -4.23 -11.51 -4.53
C ASN A 307 -3.84 -13.01 -4.51
N GLY A 308 -2.81 -13.40 -5.25
CA GLY A 308 -2.29 -14.78 -5.28
C GLY A 308 -1.76 -15.23 -3.91
N VAL A 309 -0.93 -14.41 -3.27
CA VAL A 309 -0.37 -14.69 -1.94
C VAL A 309 -1.49 -14.76 -0.89
N CYS A 310 -2.43 -13.82 -0.90
CA CYS A 310 -3.57 -13.86 0.01
C CYS A 310 -4.43 -15.10 -0.20
N GLY A 311 -4.65 -15.52 -1.44
CA GLY A 311 -5.37 -16.75 -1.79
C GLY A 311 -4.65 -18.01 -1.26
N TYR A 312 -3.34 -18.12 -1.47
CA TYR A 312 -2.54 -19.27 -1.04
C TYR A 312 -2.47 -19.39 0.49
N ILE A 313 -2.12 -18.32 1.19
CA ILE A 313 -2.02 -18.33 2.66
C ILE A 313 -3.40 -18.55 3.29
N GLY A 314 -4.45 -17.96 2.70
CA GLY A 314 -5.84 -18.23 3.10
C GLY A 314 -6.17 -19.70 3.00
N PHE A 315 -5.89 -20.31 1.86
CA PHE A 315 -6.13 -21.74 1.63
C PHE A 315 -5.40 -22.62 2.66
N THR A 316 -4.11 -22.40 2.90
CA THR A 316 -3.32 -23.23 3.84
C THR A 316 -3.79 -23.10 5.29
N CYS A 317 -4.13 -21.91 5.74
CA CYS A 317 -4.62 -21.67 7.10
C CYS A 317 -6.01 -22.26 7.32
N PHE A 318 -6.94 -22.09 6.36
CA PHE A 318 -8.30 -22.63 6.48
C PHE A 318 -8.35 -24.14 6.30
N SER A 319 -7.52 -24.71 5.42
CA SER A 319 -7.38 -26.17 5.27
C SER A 319 -6.97 -26.82 6.58
N LYS A 320 -5.93 -26.31 7.26
CA LYS A 320 -5.50 -26.84 8.57
C LYS A 320 -6.59 -26.73 9.64
N LYS A 321 -7.37 -25.65 9.68
CA LYS A 321 -8.48 -25.47 10.62
C LYS A 321 -9.63 -26.43 10.33
N TYR A 322 -9.93 -26.66 9.04
CA TYR A 322 -10.95 -27.62 8.59
C TYR A 322 -10.61 -29.07 8.97
N TYR A 323 -9.38 -29.50 8.70
CA TYR A 323 -8.91 -30.85 9.08
C TYR A 323 -8.91 -31.05 10.59
N ARG A 324 -8.45 -30.09 11.39
CA ARG A 324 -8.47 -30.19 12.86
C ARG A 324 -9.91 -30.28 13.42
N LYS A 325 -10.87 -29.61 12.80
CA LYS A 325 -12.28 -29.68 13.25
C LYS A 325 -12.90 -31.03 12.94
N ASN A 326 -12.60 -31.59 11.75
CA ASN A 326 -13.14 -32.90 11.35
C ASN A 326 -12.48 -34.07 12.12
N ILE A 327 -11.19 -34.00 12.43
CA ILE A 327 -10.53 -35.00 13.27
C ILE A 327 -11.14 -34.99 14.70
N LYS A 328 -11.42 -33.81 15.27
CA LYS A 328 -12.06 -33.73 16.59
C LYS A 328 -13.49 -34.26 16.58
N SER A 329 -14.25 -34.09 15.50
CA SER A 329 -15.59 -34.67 15.39
C SER A 329 -15.58 -36.19 15.21
N CYS A 330 -14.57 -36.75 14.53
CA CYS A 330 -14.40 -38.21 14.45
C CYS A 330 -13.94 -38.84 15.78
N CYS A 331 -13.15 -38.11 16.59
CA CYS A 331 -12.73 -38.62 17.90
C CYS A 331 -13.81 -38.49 19.00
N SER A 332 -14.86 -37.70 18.79
CA SER A 332 -15.99 -37.58 19.76
C SER A 332 -17.10 -38.58 19.53
N CYS A 333 -16.99 -39.44 18.53
CA CYS A 333 -17.94 -40.54 18.23
C CYS A 333 -17.38 -41.93 18.63
N ARG A 334 -16.46 -41.99 19.61
CA ARG A 334 -16.08 -43.26 20.29
C ARG A 334 -16.36 -43.16 21.76
#